data_77f0af3010fc199cc65d0d6f94790bd2
#
_entry.id   77f0af3010fc199cc65d0d6f94790bd2
#
_cell.length_a   1.000
_cell.length_b   1.000
_cell.length_c   1.000
_cell.angle_alpha   90.00
_cell.angle_beta   90.00
_cell.angle_gamma   90.00
#
_symmetry.space_group_name_H-M   'P 1'
#
loop_
_entity.id
_entity.type
_entity.pdbx_description
1 polymer ?
#
loop_
_entity_poly.entity_id
_entity_poly.type
_entity_poly.pdbx_seq_one_letter_code
_entity_poly.pdbx_strand_id
1 'polypeptide(L)'
;AAEAAGETARQRLPALEQSVQESTAQRDEAKQDLDDTIKYRRMLEENEKQLANVRSGVELKLKGRKAALDDADAAEQCLGRELDAARQRLSVLRELEKNMDGYQNSVKVVMRAAGARRLRGIIGPVSAILKVEPGCEVAVETALGGALQNIVVENEAAAKAAIALLRNDNAGRATFLPLDTVQPGVFRGRLSGTARLASSLVQADRRYDNIVSNLLGRIIVVDDINEASRVARDNGFRSKVVTMDGQVINAGGSFTGGSVQRSAGLFTRKQEMEELRVKAAKLQKDCLAAQEKTDRCKEQVDALQAELTATASEQITAANDKVRAEAEQKRLEAAAAQ
;
A
#
# COMPACT_ATOMS: atom_id res chain seq x y z
N ALA A 1 81.01 -82.63 9.41
CA ALA A 1 79.87 -81.82 9.91
C ALA A 1 80.00 -80.31 9.59
N ALA A 2 81.13 -79.71 9.69
CA ALA A 2 81.33 -78.25 9.47
C ALA A 2 81.22 -77.86 7.95
N GLU A 3 81.72 -78.67 7.05
CA GLU A 3 81.64 -78.44 5.56
C GLU A 3 80.21 -78.55 5.06
N ALA A 4 79.36 -79.50 5.52
CA ALA A 4 77.94 -79.63 5.16
C ALA A 4 77.12 -78.49 5.67
N ALA A 5 77.44 -77.96 6.85
CA ALA A 5 76.75 -76.76 7.38
C ALA A 5 77.15 -75.50 6.58
N GLY A 6 78.38 -75.40 6.11
CA GLY A 6 78.86 -74.30 5.24
C GLY A 6 78.13 -74.32 3.87
N GLU A 7 77.93 -75.48 3.29
CA GLU A 7 77.30 -75.68 1.98
C GLU A 7 75.82 -75.37 2.03
N THR A 8 75.09 -75.78 3.08
CA THR A 8 73.65 -75.42 3.33
C THR A 8 73.48 -73.92 3.60
N ALA A 9 74.46 -73.26 4.29
CA ALA A 9 74.46 -71.81 4.50
C ALA A 9 74.63 -71.04 3.17
N ARG A 10 75.64 -71.53 2.30
CA ARG A 10 75.84 -70.93 0.94
C ARG A 10 74.66 -71.05 0.03
N GLN A 11 73.92 -72.15 0.08
CA GLN A 11 72.67 -72.38 -0.72
C GLN A 11 71.53 -71.54 -0.23
N ARG A 12 71.40 -71.19 1.05
CA ARG A 12 70.41 -70.31 1.61
C ARG A 12 70.62 -68.81 1.44
N LEU A 13 71.93 -68.42 1.22
CA LEU A 13 72.32 -67.03 1.11
C LEU A 13 71.61 -66.31 -0.05
N PRO A 14 71.60 -66.79 -1.29
CA PRO A 14 70.90 -66.10 -2.40
C PRO A 14 69.36 -65.98 -2.18
N ALA A 15 68.77 -67.02 -1.59
CA ALA A 15 67.30 -66.93 -1.27
C ALA A 15 66.99 -65.86 -0.17
N LEU A 16 67.93 -65.74 0.83
CA LEU A 16 67.81 -64.67 1.83
C LEU A 16 68.13 -63.31 1.25
N GLU A 17 69.10 -63.18 0.37
CA GLU A 17 69.44 -61.93 -0.34
C GLU A 17 68.29 -61.46 -1.21
N GLN A 18 67.64 -62.40 -1.95
CA GLN A 18 66.42 -62.09 -2.73
C GLN A 18 65.21 -61.68 -1.84
N SER A 19 65.02 -62.39 -0.74
CA SER A 19 63.94 -62.02 0.24
C SER A 19 64.19 -60.65 0.86
N VAL A 20 65.45 -60.32 1.16
CA VAL A 20 65.80 -58.98 1.68
C VAL A 20 65.61 -57.90 0.61
N GLN A 21 65.94 -58.18 -0.66
CA GLN A 21 65.68 -57.24 -1.75
C GLN A 21 64.20 -57.01 -1.97
N GLU A 22 63.39 -58.09 -1.99
CA GLU A 22 61.91 -58.02 -2.11
C GLU A 22 61.31 -57.27 -0.93
N SER A 23 61.71 -57.57 0.30
CA SER A 23 61.24 -56.85 1.50
C SER A 23 61.67 -55.36 1.51
N THR A 24 62.87 -55.05 1.02
CA THR A 24 63.38 -53.68 0.91
C THR A 24 62.52 -52.87 -0.12
N ALA A 25 62.30 -53.52 -1.30
CA ALA A 25 61.40 -52.88 -2.32
C ALA A 25 60.02 -52.64 -1.83
N GLN A 26 59.38 -53.63 -1.16
CA GLN A 26 58.06 -53.47 -0.58
C GLN A 26 58.01 -52.37 0.50
N ARG A 27 59.03 -52.29 1.35
CA ARG A 27 59.16 -51.20 2.36
C ARG A 27 59.28 -49.84 1.71
N ASP A 28 60.10 -49.69 0.65
CA ASP A 28 60.32 -48.41 -0.01
C ASP A 28 59.05 -47.99 -0.79
N GLU A 29 58.30 -48.90 -1.40
CA GLU A 29 56.97 -48.65 -1.96
C GLU A 29 56.00 -48.22 -0.88
N ALA A 30 55.89 -48.94 0.25
CA ALA A 30 55.04 -48.57 1.38
C ALA A 30 55.38 -47.19 1.96
N LYS A 31 56.66 -46.80 1.99
CA LYS A 31 57.07 -45.45 2.42
C LYS A 31 56.60 -44.37 1.44
N GLN A 32 56.69 -44.62 0.15
CA GLN A 32 56.23 -43.68 -0.88
C GLN A 32 54.70 -43.51 -0.78
N ASP A 33 53.93 -44.59 -0.68
CA ASP A 33 52.50 -44.57 -0.48
C ASP A 33 52.11 -43.84 0.82
N LEU A 34 52.88 -44.04 1.88
CA LEU A 34 52.68 -43.34 3.15
C LEU A 34 52.86 -41.82 2.99
N ASP A 35 53.95 -41.40 2.31
CA ASP A 35 54.23 -39.98 2.07
C ASP A 35 53.11 -39.33 1.23
N ASP A 36 52.59 -40.01 0.22
CA ASP A 36 51.52 -39.51 -0.63
C ASP A 36 50.16 -39.48 0.13
N THR A 37 49.91 -40.47 0.98
CA THR A 37 48.74 -40.48 1.87
C THR A 37 48.79 -39.34 2.89
N ILE A 38 49.95 -39.03 3.46
CA ILE A 38 50.14 -37.88 4.38
C ILE A 38 49.89 -36.55 3.65
N LYS A 39 50.39 -36.38 2.42
CA LYS A 39 50.14 -35.18 1.60
C LYS A 39 48.65 -35.04 1.30
N TYR A 40 47.96 -36.13 0.90
CA TYR A 40 46.53 -36.17 0.63
C TYR A 40 45.69 -35.81 1.87
N ARG A 41 46.04 -36.39 3.04
CA ARG A 41 45.37 -36.06 4.30
C ARG A 41 45.52 -34.57 4.66
N ARG A 42 46.71 -33.97 4.49
CA ARG A 42 46.91 -32.53 4.73
C ARG A 42 46.07 -31.66 3.78
N MET A 43 45.93 -32.06 2.51
CA MET A 43 45.07 -31.37 1.57
C MET A 43 43.61 -31.45 1.98
N LEU A 44 43.14 -32.58 2.50
CA LEU A 44 41.78 -32.73 3.02
C LEU A 44 41.53 -31.88 4.27
N GLU A 45 42.52 -31.77 5.19
CA GLU A 45 42.43 -30.89 6.36
C GLU A 45 42.31 -29.40 5.98
N GLU A 46 43.06 -28.99 4.97
CA GLU A 46 42.97 -27.60 4.47
C GLU A 46 41.63 -27.33 3.76
N ASN A 47 41.16 -28.27 2.95
CA ASN A 47 39.83 -28.19 2.32
C ASN A 47 38.69 -28.12 3.36
N GLU A 48 38.75 -28.94 4.42
CA GLU A 48 37.78 -28.90 5.53
C GLU A 48 37.71 -27.53 6.20
N LYS A 49 38.88 -26.87 6.43
CA LYS A 49 38.95 -25.51 6.97
C LYS A 49 38.33 -24.48 6.03
N GLN A 50 38.65 -24.61 4.71
CA GLN A 50 38.09 -23.71 3.70
C GLN A 50 36.56 -23.83 3.63
N LEU A 51 36.04 -25.06 3.61
CA LEU A 51 34.59 -25.30 3.62
C LEU A 51 33.92 -24.77 4.91
N ALA A 52 34.56 -24.88 6.07
CA ALA A 52 34.07 -24.31 7.30
C ALA A 52 33.99 -22.78 7.25
N ASN A 53 34.99 -22.11 6.66
CA ASN A 53 34.96 -20.66 6.46
C ASN A 53 33.86 -20.23 5.48
N VAL A 54 33.73 -20.94 4.36
CA VAL A 54 32.66 -20.68 3.37
C VAL A 54 31.29 -20.81 4.04
N ARG A 55 31.07 -21.90 4.77
CA ARG A 55 29.82 -22.15 5.51
C ARG A 55 29.48 -21.00 6.47
N SER A 56 30.45 -20.59 7.31
CA SER A 56 30.25 -19.46 8.22
C SER A 56 29.90 -18.16 7.49
N GLY A 57 30.54 -17.91 6.34
CA GLY A 57 30.25 -16.76 5.50
C GLY A 57 28.81 -16.81 4.93
N VAL A 58 28.36 -17.98 4.47
CA VAL A 58 27.00 -18.19 3.96
C VAL A 58 25.98 -18.04 5.09
N GLU A 59 26.23 -18.63 6.27
CA GLU A 59 25.35 -18.49 7.45
C GLU A 59 25.14 -17.03 7.86
N LEU A 60 26.21 -16.22 7.85
CA LEU A 60 26.13 -14.79 8.16
C LEU A 60 25.30 -14.03 7.11
N LYS A 61 25.54 -14.30 5.83
CA LYS A 61 24.75 -13.71 4.73
C LYS A 61 23.28 -14.10 4.84
N LEU A 62 22.99 -15.37 5.09
CA LEU A 62 21.64 -15.89 5.25
C LEU A 62 20.90 -15.21 6.40
N LYS A 63 21.56 -15.01 7.54
CA LYS A 63 21.00 -14.28 8.69
C LYS A 63 20.61 -12.84 8.30
N GLY A 64 21.51 -12.13 7.62
CA GLY A 64 21.21 -10.77 7.16
C GLY A 64 20.08 -10.71 6.13
N ARG A 65 20.00 -11.68 5.21
CA ARG A 65 18.93 -11.74 4.20
C ARG A 65 17.57 -12.13 4.81
N LYS A 66 17.55 -13.00 5.82
CA LYS A 66 16.32 -13.30 6.58
C LYS A 66 15.77 -12.07 7.28
N ALA A 67 16.62 -11.31 7.96
CA ALA A 67 16.17 -10.05 8.58
C ALA A 67 15.62 -9.05 7.55
N ALA A 68 16.26 -8.92 6.38
CA ALA A 68 15.76 -8.07 5.31
C ALA A 68 14.42 -8.58 4.71
N LEU A 69 14.20 -9.89 4.69
CA LEU A 69 12.92 -10.49 4.29
C LEU A 69 11.82 -10.17 5.31
N ASP A 70 12.11 -10.32 6.61
CA ASP A 70 11.15 -10.02 7.69
C ASP A 70 10.71 -8.54 7.64
N ASP A 71 11.66 -7.62 7.40
CA ASP A 71 11.38 -6.19 7.22
C ASP A 71 10.52 -5.92 5.97
N ALA A 72 10.80 -6.61 4.86
CA ALA A 72 10.05 -6.46 3.62
C ALA A 72 8.61 -7.01 3.77
N ASP A 73 8.44 -8.18 4.37
CA ASP A 73 7.13 -8.78 4.67
C ASP A 73 6.30 -7.86 5.59
N ALA A 74 6.91 -7.29 6.63
CA ALA A 74 6.24 -6.36 7.53
C ALA A 74 5.76 -5.09 6.81
N ALA A 75 6.59 -4.54 5.90
CA ALA A 75 6.23 -3.38 5.09
C ALA A 75 5.08 -3.68 4.12
N GLU A 76 5.12 -4.83 3.42
CA GLU A 76 4.06 -5.30 2.53
C GLU A 76 2.73 -5.46 3.27
N GLN A 77 2.74 -6.11 4.44
CA GLN A 77 1.55 -6.29 5.26
C GLN A 77 0.98 -4.97 5.79
N CYS A 78 1.84 -4.00 6.11
CA CYS A 78 1.41 -2.67 6.54
C CYS A 78 0.67 -1.94 5.42
N LEU A 79 1.28 -1.89 4.23
CA LEU A 79 0.68 -1.27 3.04
C LEU A 79 -0.62 -1.97 2.62
N GLY A 80 -0.67 -3.29 2.69
CA GLY A 80 -1.87 -4.08 2.41
C GLY A 80 -3.03 -3.71 3.32
N ARG A 81 -2.80 -3.61 4.63
CA ARG A 81 -3.84 -3.19 5.60
C ARG A 81 -4.34 -1.77 5.35
N GLU A 82 -3.45 -0.84 5.00
CA GLU A 82 -3.85 0.54 4.67
C GLU A 82 -4.68 0.59 3.39
N LEU A 83 -4.31 -0.18 2.38
CA LEU A 83 -5.07 -0.29 1.12
C LEU A 83 -6.47 -0.86 1.36
N ASP A 84 -6.58 -1.92 2.14
CA ASP A 84 -7.86 -2.55 2.46
C ASP A 84 -8.75 -1.61 3.26
N ALA A 85 -8.21 -0.90 4.25
CA ALA A 85 -8.95 0.10 5.01
C ALA A 85 -9.48 1.24 4.11
N ALA A 86 -8.64 1.74 3.18
CA ALA A 86 -9.05 2.76 2.23
C ALA A 86 -10.15 2.27 1.27
N ARG A 87 -10.03 1.03 0.77
CA ARG A 87 -11.04 0.41 -0.10
C ARG A 87 -12.37 0.16 0.62
N GLN A 88 -12.32 -0.34 1.84
CA GLN A 88 -13.53 -0.56 2.66
C GLN A 88 -14.25 0.76 2.92
N ARG A 89 -13.53 1.80 3.32
CA ARG A 89 -14.12 3.12 3.54
C ARG A 89 -14.73 3.67 2.25
N LEU A 90 -14.03 3.55 1.12
CA LEU A 90 -14.54 3.97 -0.19
C LEU A 90 -15.79 3.19 -0.61
N SER A 91 -15.85 1.90 -0.31
CA SER A 91 -17.04 1.06 -0.58
C SER A 91 -18.27 1.53 0.21
N VAL A 92 -18.09 1.79 1.51
CA VAL A 92 -19.16 2.31 2.37
C VAL A 92 -19.70 3.66 1.85
N LEU A 93 -18.78 4.58 1.52
CA LEU A 93 -19.18 5.89 0.99
C LEU A 93 -19.92 5.78 -0.35
N ARG A 94 -19.51 4.87 -1.22
CA ARG A 94 -20.20 4.59 -2.50
C ARG A 94 -21.62 4.02 -2.28
N GLU A 95 -21.78 3.14 -1.30
CA GLU A 95 -23.12 2.63 -0.95
C GLU A 95 -24.03 3.72 -0.42
N LEU A 96 -23.52 4.59 0.46
CA LEU A 96 -24.27 5.75 0.95
C LEU A 96 -24.67 6.69 -0.21
N GLU A 97 -23.78 6.92 -1.17
CA GLU A 97 -24.08 7.71 -2.37
C GLU A 97 -25.14 7.04 -3.25
N LYS A 98 -25.00 5.74 -3.53
CA LYS A 98 -25.95 4.95 -4.33
C LYS A 98 -27.34 4.94 -3.72
N ASN A 99 -27.43 4.83 -2.39
CA ASN A 99 -28.69 4.83 -1.65
C ASN A 99 -29.26 6.25 -1.43
N MET A 100 -28.52 7.27 -1.91
CA MET A 100 -28.86 8.69 -1.68
C MET A 100 -29.05 9.01 -0.18
N ASP A 101 -28.18 8.43 0.68
CA ASP A 101 -28.26 8.69 2.12
C ASP A 101 -27.89 10.16 2.42
N GLY A 102 -28.72 10.77 3.29
CA GLY A 102 -28.68 12.20 3.56
C GLY A 102 -29.64 13.02 2.71
N TYR A 103 -30.27 12.44 1.67
CA TYR A 103 -31.34 13.12 0.92
C TYR A 103 -32.73 12.84 1.51
N GLN A 104 -33.59 13.85 1.41
CA GLN A 104 -35.02 13.73 1.77
C GLN A 104 -35.73 12.71 0.88
N ASN A 105 -36.78 12.07 1.40
CA ASN A 105 -37.53 11.07 0.66
C ASN A 105 -38.10 11.62 -0.67
N SER A 106 -38.57 12.86 -0.68
CA SER A 106 -39.07 13.53 -1.87
C SER A 106 -38.02 13.59 -3.00
N VAL A 107 -36.77 13.91 -2.66
CA VAL A 107 -35.66 13.95 -3.63
C VAL A 107 -35.35 12.54 -4.16
N LYS A 108 -35.31 11.54 -3.26
CA LYS A 108 -35.08 10.12 -3.65
C LYS A 108 -36.18 9.63 -4.61
N VAL A 109 -37.46 9.96 -4.36
CA VAL A 109 -38.55 9.54 -5.22
C VAL A 109 -38.45 10.17 -6.59
N VAL A 110 -38.18 11.48 -6.69
CA VAL A 110 -38.02 12.17 -7.97
C VAL A 110 -36.83 11.59 -8.75
N MET A 111 -35.70 11.38 -8.10
CA MET A 111 -34.48 10.85 -8.76
C MET A 111 -34.69 9.40 -9.23
N ARG A 112 -35.40 8.57 -8.46
CA ARG A 112 -35.75 7.20 -8.90
C ARG A 112 -36.70 7.22 -10.10
N ALA A 113 -37.70 8.11 -10.09
CA ALA A 113 -38.62 8.26 -11.21
C ALA A 113 -37.94 8.78 -12.48
N ALA A 114 -36.98 9.68 -12.33
CA ALA A 114 -36.11 10.14 -13.45
C ALA A 114 -35.26 9.01 -14.00
N GLY A 115 -34.57 8.24 -13.15
CA GLY A 115 -33.79 7.07 -13.53
C GLY A 115 -34.63 5.98 -14.22
N ALA A 116 -35.90 5.78 -13.80
CA ALA A 116 -36.88 4.90 -14.44
C ALA A 116 -37.52 5.51 -15.70
N ARG A 117 -37.11 6.69 -16.15
CA ARG A 117 -37.68 7.45 -17.29
C ARG A 117 -39.18 7.80 -17.16
N ARG A 118 -39.73 7.75 -15.93
CA ARG A 118 -41.11 8.20 -15.64
C ARG A 118 -41.23 9.72 -15.62
N LEU A 119 -40.14 10.42 -15.30
CA LEU A 119 -39.99 11.87 -15.41
C LEU A 119 -38.91 12.23 -16.42
N ARG A 120 -39.16 13.24 -17.23
CA ARG A 120 -38.22 13.82 -18.17
C ARG A 120 -37.81 15.22 -17.73
N GLY A 121 -36.62 15.69 -18.16
CA GLY A 121 -36.14 17.02 -17.85
C GLY A 121 -35.66 17.20 -16.41
N ILE A 122 -35.45 16.13 -15.65
CA ILE A 122 -34.79 16.15 -14.34
C ILE A 122 -33.31 16.03 -14.53
N ILE A 123 -32.57 17.04 -14.08
CA ILE A 123 -31.07 17.07 -14.18
C ILE A 123 -30.44 16.41 -12.96
N GLY A 124 -30.83 16.87 -11.76
CA GLY A 124 -30.30 16.32 -10.51
C GLY A 124 -30.36 17.32 -9.35
N PRO A 125 -29.98 16.89 -8.15
CA PRO A 125 -29.88 17.81 -7.01
C PRO A 125 -28.70 18.78 -7.19
N VAL A 126 -28.80 19.96 -6.57
CA VAL A 126 -27.74 21.01 -6.61
C VAL A 126 -26.38 20.44 -6.19
N SER A 127 -26.34 19.58 -5.17
CA SER A 127 -25.12 18.89 -4.74
C SER A 127 -24.48 18.01 -5.82
N ALA A 128 -25.22 17.57 -6.84
CA ALA A 128 -24.67 16.76 -7.93
C ALA A 128 -24.04 17.59 -9.05
N ILE A 129 -24.50 18.83 -9.25
CA ILE A 129 -24.03 19.69 -10.35
C ILE A 129 -22.88 20.62 -9.97
N LEU A 130 -22.64 20.82 -8.67
CA LEU A 130 -21.56 21.68 -8.16
C LEU A 130 -20.31 20.89 -7.85
N LYS A 131 -19.15 21.47 -8.19
CA LYS A 131 -17.84 21.09 -7.69
C LYS A 131 -17.34 22.21 -6.79
N VAL A 132 -16.97 21.89 -5.57
CA VAL A 132 -16.50 22.85 -4.58
C VAL A 132 -14.98 22.91 -4.62
N GLU A 133 -14.39 24.09 -4.41
CA GLU A 133 -12.96 24.27 -4.23
C GLU A 133 -12.49 23.50 -2.99
N PRO A 134 -11.38 22.71 -3.08
CA PRO A 134 -10.88 21.94 -1.93
C PRO A 134 -10.66 22.78 -0.71
N GLY A 135 -11.16 22.31 0.46
CA GLY A 135 -11.11 23.00 1.73
C GLY A 135 -12.28 23.97 1.99
N CYS A 136 -13.16 24.22 0.99
CA CYS A 136 -14.34 25.10 1.14
C CYS A 136 -15.66 24.34 1.30
N GLU A 137 -15.63 22.99 1.40
CA GLU A 137 -16.81 22.14 1.41
C GLU A 137 -17.77 22.49 2.54
N VAL A 138 -17.27 22.65 3.77
CA VAL A 138 -18.06 22.98 4.96
C VAL A 138 -18.73 24.36 4.81
N ALA A 139 -17.98 25.33 4.32
CA ALA A 139 -18.50 26.69 4.10
C ALA A 139 -19.62 26.70 3.06
N VAL A 140 -19.42 26.03 1.92
CA VAL A 140 -20.40 25.95 0.83
C VAL A 140 -21.63 25.14 1.23
N GLU A 141 -21.45 24.01 1.94
CA GLU A 141 -22.55 23.22 2.49
C GLU A 141 -23.41 24.04 3.45
N THR A 142 -22.75 24.77 4.35
CA THR A 142 -23.42 25.65 5.31
C THR A 142 -24.10 26.83 4.61
N ALA A 143 -23.47 27.37 3.57
CA ALA A 143 -24.06 28.42 2.76
C ALA A 143 -25.37 28.00 2.10
N LEU A 144 -25.36 26.83 1.46
CA LEU A 144 -26.51 26.26 0.77
C LEU A 144 -27.57 25.69 1.75
N GLY A 145 -27.12 25.04 2.82
CA GLY A 145 -28.01 24.37 3.76
C GLY A 145 -28.98 23.42 3.05
N GLY A 146 -30.26 23.56 3.27
CA GLY A 146 -31.32 22.74 2.63
C GLY A 146 -31.35 22.84 1.09
N ALA A 147 -30.86 23.94 0.52
CA ALA A 147 -30.83 24.14 -0.94
C ALA A 147 -29.91 23.16 -1.67
N LEU A 148 -28.98 22.48 -0.98
CA LEU A 148 -28.19 21.36 -1.52
C LEU A 148 -29.06 20.28 -2.17
N GLN A 149 -30.23 20.08 -1.65
CA GLN A 149 -31.16 19.05 -2.07
C GLN A 149 -32.20 19.55 -3.09
N ASN A 150 -32.21 20.85 -3.44
CA ASN A 150 -33.06 21.38 -4.48
C ASN A 150 -32.76 20.69 -5.80
N ILE A 151 -33.79 20.38 -6.56
CA ILE A 151 -33.66 19.61 -7.80
C ILE A 151 -33.63 20.57 -8.99
N VAL A 152 -32.53 20.53 -9.75
CA VAL A 152 -32.41 21.29 -10.98
C VAL A 152 -33.15 20.56 -12.10
N VAL A 153 -33.95 21.29 -12.86
CA VAL A 153 -34.75 20.77 -13.95
C VAL A 153 -34.58 21.65 -15.21
N GLU A 154 -34.82 21.08 -16.36
CA GLU A 154 -34.65 21.80 -17.65
C GLU A 154 -35.58 23.00 -17.81
N ASN A 155 -36.84 22.86 -17.36
CA ASN A 155 -37.86 23.88 -17.56
C ASN A 155 -39.00 23.76 -16.54
N GLU A 156 -39.90 24.73 -16.55
CA GLU A 156 -41.07 24.80 -15.69
C GLU A 156 -42.03 23.58 -15.87
N ALA A 157 -42.14 23.03 -17.07
CA ALA A 157 -43.00 21.87 -17.32
C ALA A 157 -42.51 20.63 -16.57
N ALA A 158 -41.16 20.40 -16.57
CA ALA A 158 -40.55 19.32 -15.82
C ALA A 158 -40.77 19.48 -14.30
N ALA A 159 -40.65 20.71 -13.78
CA ALA A 159 -40.97 21.00 -12.37
C ALA A 159 -42.40 20.66 -12.01
N LYS A 160 -43.39 21.09 -12.81
CA LYS A 160 -44.81 20.80 -12.62
C LYS A 160 -45.09 19.30 -12.63
N ALA A 161 -44.51 18.55 -13.56
CA ALA A 161 -44.65 17.09 -13.62
C ALA A 161 -44.09 16.40 -12.38
N ALA A 162 -42.92 16.83 -11.89
CA ALA A 162 -42.30 16.30 -10.67
C ALA A 162 -43.14 16.63 -9.41
N ILE A 163 -43.68 17.83 -9.31
CA ILE A 163 -44.60 18.23 -8.22
C ILE A 163 -45.85 17.37 -8.23
N ALA A 164 -46.42 17.12 -9.42
CA ALA A 164 -47.61 16.25 -9.56
C ALA A 164 -47.32 14.81 -9.08
N LEU A 165 -46.14 14.26 -9.47
CA LEU A 165 -45.70 12.94 -8.99
C LEU A 165 -45.61 12.90 -7.46
N LEU A 166 -44.91 13.87 -6.84
CA LEU A 166 -44.73 13.92 -5.37
C LEU A 166 -46.05 14.00 -4.64
N ARG A 167 -47.01 14.76 -5.20
CA ARG A 167 -48.37 14.89 -4.67
C ARG A 167 -49.15 13.57 -4.75
N ASN A 168 -49.10 12.89 -5.88
CA ASN A 168 -49.78 11.62 -6.10
C ASN A 168 -49.25 10.50 -5.22
N ASP A 169 -47.92 10.47 -5.05
CA ASP A 169 -47.23 9.42 -4.28
C ASP A 169 -47.13 9.77 -2.77
N ASN A 170 -47.71 10.90 -2.31
CA ASN A 170 -47.58 11.40 -0.93
C ASN A 170 -46.12 11.42 -0.41
N ALA A 171 -45.18 11.76 -1.29
CA ALA A 171 -43.76 11.61 -1.03
C ALA A 171 -43.08 12.82 -0.37
N GLY A 172 -43.87 13.79 0.11
CA GLY A 172 -43.36 15.02 0.71
C GLY A 172 -43.16 16.15 -0.29
N ARG A 173 -42.33 17.14 0.06
CA ARG A 173 -42.10 18.36 -0.73
C ARG A 173 -40.61 18.45 -1.15
N ALA A 174 -40.37 18.97 -2.34
CA ALA A 174 -39.04 19.34 -2.83
C ALA A 174 -39.13 20.70 -3.53
N THR A 175 -38.03 21.40 -3.55
CA THR A 175 -37.85 22.65 -4.32
C THR A 175 -37.22 22.31 -5.65
N PHE A 176 -37.81 22.86 -6.72
CA PHE A 176 -37.31 22.68 -8.08
C PHE A 176 -36.77 24.00 -8.59
N LEU A 177 -35.66 23.91 -9.36
CA LEU A 177 -34.95 25.06 -9.94
C LEU A 177 -34.93 24.89 -11.48
N PRO A 178 -35.96 25.41 -12.19
CA PRO A 178 -35.96 25.35 -13.64
C PRO A 178 -34.91 26.32 -14.23
N LEU A 179 -34.18 25.84 -15.24
CA LEU A 179 -33.13 26.65 -15.90
C LEU A 179 -33.72 27.89 -16.62
N ASP A 180 -34.95 27.81 -17.06
CA ASP A 180 -35.64 28.87 -17.82
C ASP A 180 -36.26 29.97 -16.94
N THR A 181 -36.48 29.71 -15.66
CA THR A 181 -37.22 30.66 -14.78
C THR A 181 -36.38 31.25 -13.67
N VAL A 182 -35.28 30.53 -13.25
CA VAL A 182 -34.43 30.97 -12.14
C VAL A 182 -33.66 32.21 -12.51
N GLN A 183 -33.84 33.30 -11.73
CA GLN A 183 -33.13 34.57 -11.93
C GLN A 183 -31.82 34.58 -11.12
N PRO A 184 -30.72 35.16 -11.66
CA PRO A 184 -29.47 35.27 -10.94
C PRO A 184 -29.55 36.20 -9.73
N GLY A 185 -28.87 35.83 -8.64
CA GLY A 185 -28.71 36.68 -7.47
C GLY A 185 -27.50 37.60 -7.63
N VAL A 186 -27.70 38.91 -7.49
CA VAL A 186 -26.63 39.90 -7.60
C VAL A 186 -26.27 40.43 -6.22
N PHE A 187 -24.98 40.34 -5.86
CA PHE A 187 -24.44 40.98 -4.67
C PHE A 187 -24.24 42.49 -4.93
N ARG A 188 -24.70 43.32 -4.02
CA ARG A 188 -24.61 44.78 -4.11
C ARG A 188 -23.88 45.42 -2.91
N GLY A 189 -23.10 44.60 -2.18
CA GLY A 189 -22.34 45.03 -1.01
C GLY A 189 -20.84 45.23 -1.29
N ARG A 190 -20.07 45.35 -0.22
CA ARG A 190 -18.61 45.45 -0.23
C ARG A 190 -18.00 44.14 0.29
N LEU A 191 -16.99 43.65 -0.42
CA LEU A 191 -16.10 42.62 0.06
C LEU A 191 -14.83 43.28 0.62
N SER A 192 -14.44 42.92 1.83
CA SER A 192 -13.23 43.42 2.51
C SER A 192 -12.49 42.28 3.20
N GLY A 193 -11.19 42.39 3.35
CA GLY A 193 -10.38 41.35 3.97
C GLY A 193 -10.29 40.08 3.13
N THR A 194 -10.51 38.91 3.76
CA THR A 194 -10.51 37.59 3.09
C THR A 194 -11.88 37.25 2.48
N ALA A 195 -12.86 38.16 2.56
CA ALA A 195 -14.23 37.91 2.12
C ALA A 195 -14.30 37.60 0.64
N ARG A 196 -14.92 36.44 0.30
CA ARG A 196 -15.21 35.98 -1.06
C ARG A 196 -16.70 35.68 -1.21
N LEU A 197 -17.24 35.79 -2.43
CA LEU A 197 -18.59 35.29 -2.68
C LEU A 197 -18.58 33.77 -2.69
N ALA A 198 -19.57 33.15 -2.09
CA ALA A 198 -19.72 31.70 -2.09
C ALA A 198 -19.81 31.10 -3.52
N SER A 199 -20.33 31.89 -4.46
CA SER A 199 -20.39 31.51 -5.89
C SER A 199 -19.00 31.39 -6.55
N SER A 200 -17.95 32.08 -6.07
CA SER A 200 -16.59 31.97 -6.57
C SER A 200 -15.85 30.72 -6.05
N LEU A 201 -16.39 30.04 -5.05
CA LEU A 201 -15.83 28.83 -4.43
C LEU A 201 -16.35 27.53 -5.07
N VAL A 202 -17.18 27.66 -6.08
CA VAL A 202 -17.79 26.53 -6.79
C VAL A 202 -17.59 26.64 -8.30
N GLN A 203 -17.46 25.48 -8.91
CA GLN A 203 -17.42 25.34 -10.37
C GLN A 203 -18.63 24.54 -10.84
N ALA A 204 -19.26 24.97 -11.92
CA ALA A 204 -20.37 24.29 -12.57
C ALA A 204 -20.31 24.53 -14.09
N ASP A 205 -21.09 23.76 -14.85
CA ASP A 205 -21.30 24.04 -16.28
C ASP A 205 -22.00 25.40 -16.44
N ARG A 206 -21.63 26.19 -17.44
CA ARG A 206 -22.18 27.53 -17.73
C ARG A 206 -23.71 27.59 -17.77
N ARG A 207 -24.37 26.53 -18.18
CA ARG A 207 -25.84 26.43 -18.18
C ARG A 207 -26.45 26.56 -16.80
N TYR A 208 -25.68 26.39 -15.72
CA TYR A 208 -26.11 26.51 -14.32
C TYR A 208 -25.74 27.85 -13.68
N ASP A 209 -25.13 28.77 -14.39
CA ASP A 209 -24.64 30.05 -13.85
C ASP A 209 -25.74 30.84 -13.12
N ASN A 210 -26.94 30.86 -13.68
CA ASN A 210 -28.08 31.50 -13.03
C ASN A 210 -28.46 30.85 -11.70
N ILE A 211 -28.40 29.52 -11.63
CA ILE A 211 -28.72 28.78 -10.40
C ILE A 211 -27.62 29.01 -9.37
N VAL A 212 -26.33 28.92 -9.75
CA VAL A 212 -25.21 29.20 -8.87
C VAL A 212 -25.30 30.61 -8.31
N SER A 213 -25.53 31.59 -9.18
CA SER A 213 -25.69 32.97 -8.79
C SER A 213 -26.93 33.23 -7.93
N ASN A 214 -28.04 32.55 -8.19
CA ASN A 214 -29.27 32.63 -7.37
C ASN A 214 -29.04 32.13 -5.95
N LEU A 215 -28.37 30.96 -5.81
CA LEU A 215 -28.17 30.30 -4.50
C LEU A 215 -27.03 30.89 -3.71
N LEU A 216 -25.89 31.20 -4.36
CA LEU A 216 -24.62 31.53 -3.74
C LEU A 216 -24.14 32.95 -4.02
N GLY A 217 -24.70 33.63 -5.01
CA GLY A 217 -24.21 34.93 -5.48
C GLY A 217 -24.41 36.07 -4.49
N ARG A 218 -25.13 35.88 -3.39
CA ARG A 218 -25.36 36.87 -2.32
C ARG A 218 -24.86 36.43 -0.95
N ILE A 219 -24.14 35.30 -0.90
CA ILE A 219 -23.58 34.75 0.34
C ILE A 219 -22.08 35.05 0.37
N ILE A 220 -21.60 35.54 1.47
CA ILE A 220 -20.20 35.89 1.69
C ILE A 220 -19.54 34.79 2.50
N VAL A 221 -18.33 34.37 2.13
CA VAL A 221 -17.51 33.43 2.90
C VAL A 221 -16.27 34.16 3.38
N VAL A 222 -15.90 33.94 4.64
CA VAL A 222 -14.76 34.53 5.34
C VAL A 222 -14.04 33.46 6.18
N ASP A 223 -12.85 33.77 6.67
CA ASP A 223 -12.05 32.80 7.41
C ASP A 223 -12.60 32.51 8.82
N ASP A 224 -12.96 33.54 9.59
CA ASP A 224 -13.39 33.39 10.97
C ASP A 224 -14.62 34.24 11.34
N ILE A 225 -15.16 33.98 12.54
CA ILE A 225 -16.39 34.63 13.06
C ILE A 225 -16.21 36.12 13.36
N ASN A 226 -14.98 36.57 13.70
CA ASN A 226 -14.71 37.97 13.99
C ASN A 226 -14.76 38.77 12.69
N GLU A 227 -14.14 38.24 11.64
CA GLU A 227 -14.23 38.79 10.30
C GLU A 227 -15.67 38.74 9.77
N ALA A 228 -16.40 37.64 9.99
CA ALA A 228 -17.81 37.54 9.64
C ALA A 228 -18.64 38.67 10.28
N SER A 229 -18.42 38.93 11.55
CA SER A 229 -19.09 40.03 12.28
C SER A 229 -18.79 41.39 11.71
N ARG A 230 -17.53 41.66 11.32
CA ARG A 230 -17.12 42.92 10.69
C ARG A 230 -17.78 43.09 9.34
N VAL A 231 -17.64 42.10 8.46
CA VAL A 231 -18.21 42.08 7.09
C VAL A 231 -19.72 42.21 7.11
N ALA A 232 -20.41 41.53 8.04
CA ALA A 232 -21.86 41.62 8.21
C ALA A 232 -22.31 43.04 8.59
N ARG A 233 -21.61 43.71 9.52
CA ARG A 233 -21.87 45.13 9.91
C ARG A 233 -21.65 46.07 8.74
N ASP A 234 -20.52 45.93 8.02
CA ASP A 234 -20.17 46.79 6.88
C ASP A 234 -21.24 46.72 5.77
N ASN A 235 -21.89 45.56 5.65
CA ASN A 235 -22.97 45.33 4.69
C ASN A 235 -24.38 45.54 5.30
N GLY A 236 -24.49 46.06 6.51
CA GLY A 236 -25.79 46.36 7.18
C GLY A 236 -26.65 45.10 7.44
N PHE A 237 -25.99 43.94 7.66
CA PHE A 237 -26.64 42.63 7.87
C PHE A 237 -27.64 42.25 6.79
N ARG A 238 -27.39 42.66 5.54
CA ARG A 238 -28.25 42.35 4.40
C ARG A 238 -27.93 41.04 3.71
N SER A 239 -26.76 40.51 3.94
CA SER A 239 -26.25 39.27 3.33
C SER A 239 -25.96 38.23 4.39
N LYS A 240 -26.11 36.97 4.03
CA LYS A 240 -25.65 35.85 4.83
C LYS A 240 -24.11 35.79 4.73
N VAL A 241 -23.43 35.70 5.88
CA VAL A 241 -21.98 35.51 5.96
C VAL A 241 -21.71 34.17 6.61
N VAL A 242 -20.81 33.38 6.04
CA VAL A 242 -20.44 32.03 6.49
C VAL A 242 -18.94 31.96 6.68
N THR A 243 -18.48 31.33 7.74
CA THR A 243 -17.06 31.09 7.96
C THR A 243 -16.60 29.76 7.36
N MET A 244 -15.28 29.60 7.16
CA MET A 244 -14.71 28.36 6.62
C MET A 244 -15.02 27.13 7.50
N ASP A 245 -15.18 27.32 8.82
CA ASP A 245 -15.55 26.27 9.78
C ASP A 245 -17.09 26.08 9.95
N GLY A 246 -17.90 26.84 9.18
CA GLY A 246 -19.35 26.65 9.11
C GLY A 246 -20.15 27.44 10.14
N GLN A 247 -19.62 28.50 10.74
CA GLN A 247 -20.43 29.46 11.52
C GLN A 247 -21.17 30.40 10.58
N VAL A 248 -22.34 30.88 10.98
CA VAL A 248 -23.18 31.69 10.11
C VAL A 248 -23.67 32.95 10.83
N ILE A 249 -23.57 34.07 10.15
CA ILE A 249 -24.36 35.29 10.46
C ILE A 249 -25.40 35.43 9.38
N ASN A 250 -26.68 35.28 9.77
CA ASN A 250 -27.77 35.36 8.82
C ASN A 250 -28.08 36.84 8.46
N ALA A 251 -28.69 37.04 7.33
CA ALA A 251 -29.35 38.30 7.05
C ALA A 251 -30.33 38.64 8.17
N GLY A 252 -30.25 39.90 8.68
CA GLY A 252 -30.99 40.31 9.88
C GLY A 252 -30.23 40.17 11.19
N GLY A 253 -28.98 39.62 11.17
CA GLY A 253 -28.02 39.69 12.29
C GLY A 253 -28.11 38.54 13.31
N SER A 254 -28.86 37.47 13.05
CA SER A 254 -28.81 36.28 13.92
C SER A 254 -27.58 35.42 13.67
N PHE A 255 -26.99 34.87 14.74
CA PHE A 255 -25.82 34.01 14.71
C PHE A 255 -26.26 32.54 14.85
N THR A 256 -25.69 31.68 14.02
CA THR A 256 -25.83 30.24 14.11
C THR A 256 -24.42 29.63 14.11
N GLY A 257 -24.10 28.85 15.14
CA GLY A 257 -22.79 28.28 15.30
C GLY A 257 -22.78 27.08 16.20
N GLY A 258 -21.65 26.42 16.32
CA GLY A 258 -21.43 25.22 17.10
C GLY A 258 -20.56 24.24 16.33
N SER A 259 -20.43 23.00 16.82
CA SER A 259 -19.66 21.96 16.12
C SER A 259 -20.46 21.38 14.94
N VAL A 260 -19.93 21.47 13.75
CA VAL A 260 -20.47 20.77 12.57
C VAL A 260 -19.82 19.39 12.49
N GLN A 261 -20.62 18.32 12.44
CA GLN A 261 -20.11 16.97 12.18
C GLN A 261 -19.60 16.93 10.72
N ARG A 262 -18.30 16.99 10.55
CA ARG A 262 -17.62 17.00 9.22
C ARG A 262 -17.96 15.78 8.34
N SER A 263 -18.36 14.66 8.94
CA SER A 263 -18.63 13.39 8.23
C SER A 263 -20.01 13.29 7.57
N ALA A 264 -20.91 14.25 7.80
CA ALA A 264 -22.32 14.17 7.35
C ALA A 264 -22.61 14.94 6.05
N GLY A 265 -21.71 15.81 5.59
CA GLY A 265 -21.90 16.66 4.43
C GLY A 265 -21.83 15.91 3.09
N LEU A 266 -22.65 16.34 2.12
CA LEU A 266 -22.68 15.72 0.78
C LEU A 266 -21.41 16.05 -0.04
N PHE A 267 -20.88 17.27 0.07
CA PHE A 267 -19.65 17.67 -0.62
C PHE A 267 -18.43 17.10 0.09
N THR A 268 -18.39 17.15 1.42
CA THR A 268 -17.34 16.54 2.23
C THR A 268 -17.19 15.04 1.91
N ARG A 269 -18.32 14.33 1.76
CA ARG A 269 -18.33 12.92 1.35
C ARG A 269 -17.73 12.70 -0.03
N LYS A 270 -18.09 13.53 -1.01
CA LYS A 270 -17.54 13.43 -2.36
C LYS A 270 -16.03 13.68 -2.38
N GLN A 271 -15.59 14.68 -1.64
CA GLN A 271 -14.15 14.98 -1.49
C GLN A 271 -13.43 13.82 -0.85
N GLU A 272 -13.94 13.27 0.27
CA GLU A 272 -13.37 12.09 0.93
C GLU A 272 -13.28 10.89 -0.02
N MET A 273 -14.29 10.66 -0.85
CA MET A 273 -14.28 9.59 -1.84
C MET A 273 -13.17 9.76 -2.89
N GLU A 274 -12.97 10.98 -3.39
CA GLU A 274 -11.91 11.25 -4.38
C GLU A 274 -10.51 11.13 -3.76
N GLU A 275 -10.31 11.66 -2.55
CA GLU A 275 -9.06 11.50 -1.80
C GLU A 275 -8.74 10.04 -1.53
N LEU A 276 -9.73 9.25 -1.08
CA LEU A 276 -9.57 7.81 -0.86
C LEU A 276 -9.29 7.06 -2.17
N ARG A 277 -9.89 7.48 -3.29
CA ARG A 277 -9.62 6.89 -4.60
C ARG A 277 -8.18 7.10 -5.03
N VAL A 278 -7.68 8.33 -4.91
CA VAL A 278 -6.28 8.67 -5.21
C VAL A 278 -5.34 7.95 -4.26
N LYS A 279 -5.65 7.94 -2.95
CA LYS A 279 -4.86 7.22 -1.94
C LYS A 279 -4.81 5.72 -2.23
N ALA A 280 -5.96 5.09 -2.52
CA ALA A 280 -6.01 3.66 -2.85
C ALA A 280 -5.23 3.31 -4.12
N ALA A 281 -5.26 4.16 -5.15
CA ALA A 281 -4.47 3.97 -6.36
C ALA A 281 -2.96 4.04 -6.09
N LYS A 282 -2.52 4.98 -5.25
CA LYS A 282 -1.13 5.10 -4.81
C LYS A 282 -0.71 3.87 -4.00
N LEU A 283 -1.48 3.52 -2.96
CA LEU A 283 -1.20 2.36 -2.11
C LEU A 283 -1.16 1.05 -2.90
N GLN A 284 -2.02 0.89 -3.92
CA GLN A 284 -1.98 -0.26 -4.82
C GLN A 284 -0.63 -0.41 -5.52
N LYS A 285 -0.07 0.71 -6.01
CA LYS A 285 1.25 0.72 -6.65
C LYS A 285 2.36 0.42 -5.66
N ASP A 286 2.27 1.02 -4.47
CA ASP A 286 3.27 0.82 -3.41
C ASP A 286 3.26 -0.64 -2.89
N CYS A 287 2.07 -1.27 -2.76
CA CYS A 287 1.93 -2.69 -2.43
C CYS A 287 2.60 -3.60 -3.47
N LEU A 288 2.38 -3.34 -4.77
CA LEU A 288 3.02 -4.14 -5.83
C LEU A 288 4.55 -4.04 -5.76
N ALA A 289 5.08 -2.84 -5.54
CA ALA A 289 6.53 -2.65 -5.39
C ALA A 289 7.09 -3.33 -4.13
N ALA A 290 6.34 -3.32 -3.03
CA ALA A 290 6.70 -4.03 -1.80
C ALA A 290 6.70 -5.54 -2.01
N GLN A 291 5.67 -6.09 -2.67
CA GLN A 291 5.57 -7.50 -3.01
C GLN A 291 6.75 -7.97 -3.87
N GLU A 292 7.10 -7.23 -4.93
CA GLU A 292 8.29 -7.55 -5.75
C GLU A 292 9.58 -7.57 -4.92
N LYS A 293 9.70 -6.66 -3.93
CA LYS A 293 10.86 -6.63 -3.03
C LYS A 293 10.89 -7.85 -2.13
N THR A 294 9.77 -8.23 -1.55
CA THR A 294 9.59 -9.43 -0.72
C THR A 294 9.96 -10.69 -1.50
N ASP A 295 9.45 -10.83 -2.73
CA ASP A 295 9.73 -11.99 -3.59
C ASP A 295 11.23 -12.10 -3.91
N ARG A 296 11.89 -10.99 -4.25
CA ARG A 296 13.37 -10.98 -4.45
C ARG A 296 14.14 -11.37 -3.18
N CYS A 297 13.69 -10.93 -2.00
CA CYS A 297 14.31 -11.33 -0.74
C CYS A 297 14.12 -12.82 -0.47
N LYS A 298 12.95 -13.39 -0.77
CA LYS A 298 12.67 -14.84 -0.68
C LYS A 298 13.60 -15.64 -1.58
N GLU A 299 13.71 -15.27 -2.84
CA GLU A 299 14.62 -15.92 -3.80
C GLU A 299 16.08 -15.92 -3.31
N GLN A 300 16.54 -14.81 -2.72
CA GLN A 300 17.91 -14.71 -2.18
C GLN A 300 18.11 -15.59 -0.93
N VAL A 301 17.09 -15.67 -0.06
CA VAL A 301 17.12 -16.57 1.10
C VAL A 301 17.15 -18.02 0.67
N ASP A 302 16.32 -18.41 -0.29
CA ASP A 302 16.24 -19.78 -0.81
C ASP A 302 17.55 -20.19 -1.49
N ALA A 303 18.15 -19.30 -2.28
CA ALA A 303 19.46 -19.55 -2.90
C ALA A 303 20.58 -19.77 -1.86
N LEU A 304 20.64 -18.95 -0.80
CA LEU A 304 21.62 -19.10 0.26
C LEU A 304 21.37 -20.35 1.11
N GLN A 305 20.12 -20.77 1.31
CA GLN A 305 19.80 -22.03 1.97
C GLN A 305 20.25 -23.25 1.16
N ALA A 306 20.07 -23.20 -0.17
CA ALA A 306 20.55 -24.23 -1.06
C ALA A 306 22.09 -24.31 -1.04
N GLU A 307 22.79 -23.17 -1.09
CA GLU A 307 24.26 -23.09 -0.98
C GLU A 307 24.75 -23.65 0.36
N LEU A 308 24.09 -23.31 1.46
CA LEU A 308 24.42 -23.84 2.79
C LEU A 308 24.27 -25.36 2.86
N THR A 309 23.20 -25.90 2.27
CA THR A 309 22.96 -27.34 2.21
C THR A 309 24.02 -28.06 1.38
N ALA A 310 24.41 -27.52 0.23
CA ALA A 310 25.45 -28.06 -0.62
C ALA A 310 26.81 -28.07 0.12
N THR A 311 27.20 -26.93 0.72
CA THR A 311 28.46 -26.84 1.50
C THR A 311 28.49 -27.81 2.68
N ALA A 312 27.35 -28.01 3.37
CA ALA A 312 27.25 -28.99 4.46
C ALA A 312 27.46 -30.43 3.95
N SER A 313 26.91 -30.77 2.77
CA SER A 313 27.12 -32.06 2.12
C SER A 313 28.59 -32.28 1.74
N GLU A 314 29.25 -31.27 1.17
CA GLU A 314 30.68 -31.30 0.83
C GLU A 314 31.56 -31.49 2.09
N GLN A 315 31.23 -30.84 3.21
CA GLN A 315 31.92 -31.02 4.47
C GLN A 315 31.81 -32.45 4.99
N ILE A 316 30.63 -33.07 4.90
CA ILE A 316 30.44 -34.47 5.30
C ILE A 316 31.31 -35.40 4.43
N THR A 317 31.34 -35.15 3.14
CA THR A 317 32.19 -35.94 2.20
C THR A 317 33.68 -35.80 2.54
N ALA A 318 34.15 -34.55 2.69
CA ALA A 318 35.56 -34.28 3.04
C ALA A 318 35.96 -34.90 4.39
N ALA A 319 35.07 -34.86 5.41
CA ALA A 319 35.29 -35.50 6.70
C ALA A 319 35.39 -37.03 6.58
N ASN A 320 34.52 -37.67 5.77
CA ASN A 320 34.57 -39.11 5.52
C ASN A 320 35.86 -39.53 4.78
N ASP A 321 36.28 -38.76 3.79
CA ASP A 321 37.54 -39.03 3.05
C ASP A 321 38.76 -38.84 3.93
N LYS A 322 38.75 -37.89 4.85
CA LYS A 322 39.81 -37.70 5.86
C LYS A 322 39.89 -38.90 6.80
N VAL A 323 38.77 -39.43 7.31
CA VAL A 323 38.74 -40.64 8.15
C VAL A 323 39.33 -41.85 7.40
N ARG A 324 39.01 -41.99 6.11
CA ARG A 324 39.58 -43.04 5.26
C ARG A 324 41.08 -42.88 5.08
N ALA A 325 41.55 -41.67 4.79
CA ALA A 325 42.98 -41.37 4.66
C ALA A 325 43.79 -41.60 5.95
N GLU A 326 43.18 -41.26 7.11
CA GLU A 326 43.79 -41.56 8.44
C GLU A 326 43.88 -43.07 8.71
N ALA A 327 42.88 -43.83 8.34
CA ALA A 327 42.92 -45.29 8.47
C ALA A 327 43.99 -45.93 7.56
N GLU A 328 44.10 -45.45 6.31
CA GLU A 328 45.10 -45.91 5.37
C GLU A 328 46.53 -45.53 5.78
N GLN A 329 46.72 -44.31 6.30
CA GLN A 329 47.99 -43.88 6.88
C GLN A 329 48.46 -44.84 7.98
N LYS A 330 47.59 -45.17 8.95
CA LYS A 330 47.90 -46.10 10.04
C LYS A 330 48.25 -47.51 9.54
N ARG A 331 47.59 -47.97 8.47
CA ARG A 331 47.86 -49.25 7.82
C ARG A 331 49.28 -49.24 7.21
N LEU A 332 49.61 -48.19 6.45
CA LEU A 332 50.91 -48.05 5.81
C LEU A 332 52.05 -47.84 6.80
N GLU A 333 51.83 -47.08 7.88
CA GLU A 333 52.76 -46.93 9.00
C GLU A 333 53.13 -48.30 9.64
N ALA A 334 52.10 -49.15 9.86
CA ALA A 334 52.32 -50.50 10.38
C ALA A 334 53.08 -51.40 9.39
N ALA A 335 52.81 -51.29 8.10
CA ALA A 335 53.52 -52.05 7.05
C ALA A 335 54.97 -51.58 6.87
N ALA A 336 55.25 -50.31 6.99
CA ALA A 336 56.63 -49.76 6.87
C ALA A 336 57.51 -50.05 8.10
N ALA A 337 56.90 -50.42 9.26
CA ALA A 337 57.58 -50.76 10.52
C ALA A 337 57.97 -52.27 10.63
N GLN A 338 57.42 -53.11 9.75
CA GLN A 338 57.75 -54.55 9.66
C GLN A 338 58.95 -54.74 8.72
#